data_852c8bb9a80141a9875fcd63d62060b1
#
_entry.id   852c8bb9a80141a9875fcd63d62060b1
#
_cell.length_a   1.000
_cell.length_b   1.000
_cell.length_c   1.000
_cell.angle_alpha   90.00
_cell.angle_beta   90.00
_cell.angle_gamma   90.00
#
_symmetry.space_group_name_H-M   'P 1'
#
loop_
_entity.id
_entity.type
_entity.pdbx_description
1 polymer ?
#
loop_
_entity_poly.entity_id
_entity_poly.type
_entity_poly.pdbx_seq_one_letter_code
_entity_poly.pdbx_strand_id
1 'polypeptide(L)'
;PAPNLVLGLPTDETAAKDSSAYKAFELVSKGFGEGANGPLLVLVEHLPAVSAEDEAAVRAQLTAQYTAQLAAQGLTPDMLPPAQQQAATANIEAQVAQYAPYYQAQLVATNIAKLDNVAAAQAVQTAENGTIAVVQVTPKTGPSDDATKDLVVTLRDAETQKQVTGGDTVTLGVTGTTALLIDINTKLADALPVYLAVVIGLSLILLMIAFRSVLIPIKATLGFLLSVFAMFGALVAGWIGESGRRF
;
A
#
# COMPACT_ATOMS: atom_id res chain seq x y z
N PRO A 1 10.22 -25.99 9.69
CA PRO A 1 11.19 -25.09 9.02
C PRO A 1 10.74 -24.68 7.63
N ALA A 2 10.26 -25.63 6.78
CA ALA A 2 9.80 -25.31 5.42
C ALA A 2 8.59 -24.34 5.34
N PRO A 3 7.60 -24.39 6.24
CA PRO A 3 6.48 -23.44 6.22
C PRO A 3 6.87 -22.00 6.54
N ASN A 4 8.07 -21.74 7.04
CA ASN A 4 8.54 -20.39 7.36
C ASN A 4 9.46 -19.80 6.26
N LEU A 5 9.49 -20.40 5.08
CA LEU A 5 10.24 -19.87 3.93
C LEU A 5 9.47 -18.67 3.36
N VAL A 6 9.99 -17.46 3.57
CA VAL A 6 9.46 -16.23 2.97
C VAL A 6 10.13 -16.08 1.60
N LEU A 7 9.34 -16.26 0.55
CA LEU A 7 9.77 -15.96 -0.81
C LEU A 7 9.67 -14.44 -1.00
N GLY A 8 10.76 -13.80 -1.46
CA GLY A 8 10.81 -12.36 -1.72
C GLY A 8 11.51 -12.06 -3.03
N LEU A 9 11.05 -11.04 -3.73
CA LEU A 9 11.78 -10.49 -4.87
C LEU A 9 12.92 -9.59 -4.34
N PRO A 10 14.06 -9.51 -5.05
CA PRO A 10 15.12 -8.58 -4.67
C PRO A 10 14.60 -7.14 -4.71
N THR A 11 14.90 -6.41 -3.65
CA THR A 11 14.57 -4.98 -3.48
C THR A 11 15.85 -4.18 -3.34
N ASP A 12 15.76 -2.83 -3.45
CA ASP A 12 16.92 -1.95 -3.27
C ASP A 12 17.54 -2.10 -1.88
N GLU A 13 16.75 -2.45 -0.87
CA GLU A 13 17.18 -2.77 0.49
C GLU A 13 18.10 -4.01 0.56
N THR A 14 17.82 -5.02 -0.29
CA THR A 14 18.58 -6.28 -0.35
C THR A 14 19.73 -6.23 -1.37
N ALA A 15 19.90 -5.11 -2.07
CA ALA A 15 20.96 -4.91 -3.04
C ALA A 15 22.35 -4.87 -2.37
N ALA A 16 23.39 -5.07 -3.14
CA ALA A 16 24.77 -4.98 -2.63
C ALA A 16 25.02 -3.58 -2.03
N LYS A 17 25.65 -3.53 -0.84
CA LYS A 17 25.85 -2.27 -0.06
C LYS A 17 26.68 -1.20 -0.80
N ASP A 18 27.49 -1.60 -1.75
CA ASP A 18 28.28 -0.72 -2.61
C ASP A 18 27.53 -0.24 -3.84
N SER A 19 26.37 -0.82 -4.15
CA SER A 19 25.55 -0.45 -5.30
C SER A 19 24.93 0.94 -5.14
N SER A 20 24.64 1.60 -6.26
CA SER A 20 23.93 2.88 -6.28
C SER A 20 22.51 2.76 -5.76
N ALA A 21 21.85 1.63 -5.99
CA ALA A 21 20.50 1.34 -5.51
C ALA A 21 20.43 1.31 -3.97
N TYR A 22 21.35 0.56 -3.32
CA TYR A 22 21.41 0.53 -1.86
C TYR A 22 21.74 1.90 -1.25
N LYS A 23 22.70 2.63 -1.83
CA LYS A 23 23.06 3.97 -1.36
C LYS A 23 21.90 4.96 -1.48
N ALA A 24 21.14 4.90 -2.58
CA ALA A 24 19.96 5.73 -2.75
C ALA A 24 18.88 5.38 -1.70
N PHE A 25 18.60 4.08 -1.48
CA PHE A 25 17.71 3.60 -0.44
C PHE A 25 18.11 4.12 0.94
N GLU A 26 19.40 4.02 1.30
CA GLU A 26 19.90 4.48 2.59
C GLU A 26 19.78 6.00 2.77
N LEU A 27 20.06 6.79 1.72
CA LEU A 27 19.91 8.25 1.74
C LEU A 27 18.46 8.68 1.93
N VAL A 28 17.53 8.03 1.22
CA VAL A 28 16.08 8.29 1.39
C VAL A 28 15.63 7.90 2.79
N SER A 29 16.04 6.74 3.30
CA SER A 29 15.74 6.30 4.67
C SER A 29 16.22 7.30 5.72
N LYS A 30 17.44 7.80 5.58
CA LYS A 30 18.02 8.79 6.51
C LYS A 30 17.36 10.16 6.44
N GLY A 31 16.94 10.58 5.24
CA GLY A 31 16.37 11.92 5.02
C GLY A 31 14.87 12.00 5.29
N PHE A 32 14.13 10.96 4.97
CA PHE A 32 12.66 10.96 4.92
C PHE A 32 12.01 9.84 5.73
N GLY A 33 12.80 8.95 6.34
CA GLY A 33 12.33 7.76 7.03
C GLY A 33 12.29 6.52 6.11
N GLU A 34 12.34 5.34 6.71
CA GLU A 34 12.44 4.06 5.98
C GLU A 34 11.24 3.82 5.05
N GLY A 35 10.02 4.17 5.52
CA GLY A 35 8.79 4.01 4.76
C GLY A 35 8.69 4.87 3.50
N ALA A 36 9.51 5.92 3.39
CA ALA A 36 9.55 6.76 2.19
C ALA A 36 10.06 6.01 0.95
N ASN A 37 10.78 4.89 1.14
CA ASN A 37 11.23 4.02 0.06
C ASN A 37 10.13 3.12 -0.51
N GLY A 38 9.00 3.01 0.15
CA GLY A 38 7.89 2.16 -0.28
C GLY A 38 6.53 2.72 0.11
N PRO A 39 6.17 3.92 -0.35
CA PRO A 39 4.85 4.48 -0.06
C PRO A 39 3.77 3.57 -0.66
N LEU A 40 2.66 3.45 0.06
CA LEU A 40 1.45 2.80 -0.41
C LEU A 40 0.56 3.81 -1.11
N LEU A 41 -0.10 3.40 -2.17
CA LEU A 41 -1.15 4.17 -2.82
C LEU A 41 -2.48 3.50 -2.52
N VAL A 42 -3.37 4.25 -1.90
CA VAL A 42 -4.71 3.81 -1.56
C VAL A 42 -5.69 4.50 -2.49
N LEU A 43 -6.32 3.72 -3.35
CA LEU A 43 -7.42 4.17 -4.20
C LEU A 43 -8.69 4.14 -3.36
N VAL A 44 -9.34 5.29 -3.21
CA VAL A 44 -10.60 5.44 -2.50
C VAL A 44 -11.69 5.52 -3.56
N GLU A 45 -12.56 4.52 -3.61
CA GLU A 45 -13.67 4.46 -4.55
C GLU A 45 -14.99 4.75 -3.84
N HIS A 46 -15.94 5.33 -4.57
CA HIS A 46 -17.26 5.70 -4.09
C HIS A 46 -17.20 6.71 -2.92
N LEU A 47 -16.31 7.71 -3.03
CA LEU A 47 -16.32 8.81 -2.08
C LEU A 47 -17.75 9.34 -1.93
N PRO A 48 -18.24 9.54 -0.69
CA PRO A 48 -19.56 10.09 -0.48
C PRO A 48 -19.65 11.49 -1.10
N ALA A 49 -20.83 11.88 -1.52
CA ALA A 49 -21.07 13.27 -1.90
C ALA A 49 -20.65 14.18 -0.73
N VAL A 50 -20.01 15.29 -1.08
CA VAL A 50 -19.56 16.26 -0.08
C VAL A 50 -20.76 16.73 0.73
N SER A 51 -20.66 16.71 2.05
CA SER A 51 -21.74 17.18 2.91
C SER A 51 -21.85 18.70 2.85
N ALA A 52 -23.05 19.24 3.09
CA ALA A 52 -23.24 20.70 3.15
C ALA A 52 -22.37 21.36 4.23
N GLU A 53 -22.01 20.60 5.29
CA GLU A 53 -21.12 21.05 6.37
C GLU A 53 -19.67 21.17 5.86
N ASP A 54 -19.20 20.18 5.10
CA ASP A 54 -17.85 20.20 4.53
C ASP A 54 -17.71 21.26 3.44
N GLU A 55 -18.73 21.43 2.59
CA GLU A 55 -18.76 22.55 1.65
C GLU A 55 -18.71 23.91 2.35
N ALA A 56 -19.43 24.06 3.44
CA ALA A 56 -19.40 25.29 4.24
C ALA A 56 -18.03 25.52 4.86
N ALA A 57 -17.35 24.45 5.33
CA ALA A 57 -15.98 24.53 5.87
C ALA A 57 -14.99 24.97 4.79
N VAL A 58 -15.02 24.38 3.60
CA VAL A 58 -14.18 24.75 2.46
C VAL A 58 -14.45 26.21 2.05
N ARG A 59 -15.73 26.59 1.95
CA ARG A 59 -16.15 27.96 1.62
C ARG A 59 -15.62 28.97 2.64
N ALA A 60 -15.73 28.67 3.93
CA ALA A 60 -15.22 29.53 5.00
C ALA A 60 -13.69 29.70 4.90
N GLN A 61 -12.97 28.64 4.61
CA GLN A 61 -11.51 28.69 4.44
C GLN A 61 -11.11 29.54 3.22
N LEU A 62 -11.74 29.35 2.08
CA LEU A 62 -11.48 30.13 0.85
C LEU A 62 -11.84 31.60 1.04
N THR A 63 -12.96 31.87 1.71
CA THR A 63 -13.38 33.25 2.04
C THR A 63 -12.38 33.92 2.99
N ALA A 64 -11.88 33.20 3.99
CA ALA A 64 -10.87 33.72 4.91
C ALA A 64 -9.54 34.04 4.19
N GLN A 65 -9.11 33.15 3.26
CA GLN A 65 -7.92 33.42 2.44
C GLN A 65 -8.12 34.65 1.54
N TYR A 66 -9.27 34.78 0.89
CA TYR A 66 -9.58 35.93 0.05
C TYR A 66 -9.60 37.23 0.86
N THR A 67 -10.26 37.26 2.03
CA THR A 67 -10.30 38.42 2.88
C THR A 67 -8.92 38.80 3.43
N ALA A 68 -8.08 37.81 3.80
CA ALA A 68 -6.70 38.05 4.22
C ALA A 68 -5.85 38.68 3.10
N GLN A 69 -6.06 38.23 1.86
CA GLN A 69 -5.36 38.78 0.70
C GLN A 69 -5.78 40.24 0.40
N LEU A 70 -7.08 40.56 0.54
CA LEU A 70 -7.56 41.95 0.44
C LEU A 70 -6.99 42.81 1.56
N ALA A 71 -6.99 42.31 2.79
CA ALA A 71 -6.45 43.05 3.95
C ALA A 71 -4.97 43.35 3.78
N ALA A 72 -4.18 42.45 3.18
CA ALA A 72 -2.77 42.71 2.83
C ALA A 72 -2.58 43.88 1.86
N GLN A 73 -3.62 44.21 1.08
CA GLN A 73 -3.65 45.36 0.15
C GLN A 73 -4.34 46.61 0.76
N GLY A 74 -4.71 46.55 2.06
CA GLY A 74 -5.43 47.63 2.72
C GLY A 74 -6.90 47.74 2.33
N LEU A 75 -7.48 46.70 1.73
CA LEU A 75 -8.85 46.65 1.24
C LEU A 75 -9.71 45.73 2.12
N THR A 76 -11.02 46.03 2.14
CA THR A 76 -12.04 45.12 2.69
C THR A 76 -13.02 44.76 1.59
N PRO A 77 -13.72 43.61 1.70
CA PRO A 77 -14.72 43.19 0.68
C PRO A 77 -15.74 44.28 0.37
N ASP A 78 -16.15 45.06 1.38
CA ASP A 78 -17.16 46.13 1.23
C ASP A 78 -16.64 47.36 0.47
N MET A 79 -15.33 47.52 0.32
CA MET A 79 -14.71 48.59 -0.47
C MET A 79 -14.70 48.31 -1.97
N LEU A 80 -15.00 47.04 -2.37
CA LEU A 80 -14.99 46.63 -3.76
C LEU A 80 -16.32 47.00 -4.43
N PRO A 81 -16.31 47.33 -5.75
CA PRO A 81 -17.53 47.54 -6.51
C PRO A 81 -18.41 46.27 -6.48
N PRO A 82 -19.76 46.39 -6.51
CA PRO A 82 -20.67 45.23 -6.44
C PRO A 82 -20.40 44.15 -7.48
N ALA A 83 -20.00 44.53 -8.70
CA ALA A 83 -19.63 43.57 -9.75
C ALA A 83 -18.39 42.73 -9.36
N GLN A 84 -17.41 43.30 -8.66
CA GLN A 84 -16.23 42.59 -8.20
C GLN A 84 -16.55 41.68 -7.00
N GLN A 85 -17.44 42.10 -6.10
CA GLN A 85 -17.92 41.25 -5.01
C GLN A 85 -18.65 40.02 -5.55
N GLN A 86 -19.53 40.20 -6.55
CA GLN A 86 -20.24 39.10 -7.22
C GLN A 86 -19.26 38.14 -7.93
N ALA A 87 -18.28 38.69 -8.64
CA ALA A 87 -17.24 37.88 -9.30
C ALA A 87 -16.39 37.08 -8.28
N ALA A 88 -16.05 37.69 -7.16
CA ALA A 88 -15.32 37.01 -6.09
C ALA A 88 -16.14 35.86 -5.48
N THR A 89 -17.43 36.08 -5.21
CA THR A 89 -18.33 35.04 -4.70
C THR A 89 -18.47 33.90 -5.70
N ALA A 90 -18.70 34.20 -6.97
CA ALA A 90 -18.81 33.18 -8.02
C ALA A 90 -17.50 32.37 -8.17
N ASN A 91 -16.36 33.02 -8.01
CA ASN A 91 -15.06 32.36 -8.07
C ASN A 91 -14.84 31.45 -6.85
N ILE A 92 -15.24 31.89 -5.65
CA ILE A 92 -15.21 31.05 -4.45
C ILE A 92 -16.10 29.83 -4.61
N GLU A 93 -17.34 29.98 -5.10
CA GLU A 93 -18.24 28.85 -5.33
C GLU A 93 -17.68 27.85 -6.36
N ALA A 94 -17.07 28.32 -7.45
CA ALA A 94 -16.40 27.47 -8.43
C ALA A 94 -15.21 26.70 -7.80
N GLN A 95 -14.45 27.38 -6.93
CA GLN A 95 -13.36 26.74 -6.19
C GLN A 95 -13.90 25.72 -5.16
N VAL A 96 -14.99 26.02 -4.45
CA VAL A 96 -15.62 25.06 -3.53
C VAL A 96 -15.97 23.78 -4.27
N ALA A 97 -16.64 23.88 -5.44
CA ALA A 97 -16.99 22.71 -6.24
C ALA A 97 -15.78 21.86 -6.66
N GLN A 98 -14.65 22.50 -6.92
CA GLN A 98 -13.41 21.84 -7.30
C GLN A 98 -12.67 21.22 -6.12
N TYR A 99 -12.61 21.90 -4.98
CA TYR A 99 -11.80 21.46 -3.82
C TYR A 99 -12.57 20.58 -2.83
N ALA A 100 -13.89 20.61 -2.83
CA ALA A 100 -14.68 19.82 -1.89
C ALA A 100 -14.44 18.31 -2.00
N PRO A 101 -14.34 17.68 -3.19
CA PRO A 101 -13.96 16.27 -3.29
C PRO A 101 -12.56 15.96 -2.77
N TYR A 102 -11.61 16.87 -2.99
CA TYR A 102 -10.26 16.75 -2.44
C TYR A 102 -10.27 16.82 -0.91
N TYR A 103 -11.08 17.70 -0.34
CA TYR A 103 -11.25 17.82 1.10
C TYR A 103 -11.79 16.51 1.71
N GLN A 104 -12.78 15.88 1.09
CA GLN A 104 -13.27 14.56 1.50
C GLN A 104 -12.17 13.48 1.46
N ALA A 105 -11.39 13.44 0.40
CA ALA A 105 -10.25 12.53 0.29
C ALA A 105 -9.21 12.80 1.40
N GLN A 106 -9.01 14.06 1.77
CA GLN A 106 -8.09 14.45 2.84
C GLN A 106 -8.61 14.06 4.23
N LEU A 107 -9.93 14.05 4.46
CA LEU A 107 -10.51 13.50 5.70
C LEU A 107 -10.23 12.00 5.82
N VAL A 108 -10.41 11.23 4.74
CA VAL A 108 -10.05 9.79 4.71
C VAL A 108 -8.56 9.61 4.98
N ALA A 109 -7.70 10.41 4.33
CA ALA A 109 -6.25 10.37 4.57
C ALA A 109 -5.92 10.68 6.05
N THR A 110 -6.59 11.65 6.66
CA THR A 110 -6.41 11.99 8.08
C THR A 110 -6.80 10.85 9.01
N ASN A 111 -7.84 10.09 8.67
CA ASN A 111 -8.22 8.91 9.43
C ASN A 111 -7.22 7.76 9.24
N ILE A 112 -6.75 7.53 8.02
CA ILE A 112 -5.68 6.55 7.73
C ILE A 112 -4.40 6.91 8.51
N ALA A 113 -4.07 8.19 8.64
CA ALA A 113 -2.89 8.63 9.38
C ALA A 113 -2.92 8.29 10.89
N LYS A 114 -4.10 7.95 11.44
CA LYS A 114 -4.25 7.51 12.84
C LYS A 114 -3.97 6.02 13.04
N LEU A 115 -3.86 5.24 11.96
CA LEU A 115 -3.57 3.82 12.04
C LEU A 115 -2.12 3.57 12.49
N ASP A 116 -1.91 2.42 13.10
CA ASP A 116 -0.58 1.99 13.48
C ASP A 116 0.34 1.87 12.28
N ASN A 117 1.61 2.16 12.48
CA ASN A 117 2.66 2.14 11.46
C ASN A 117 2.46 3.13 10.29
N VAL A 118 1.59 4.13 10.40
CA VAL A 118 1.47 5.23 9.43
C VAL A 118 2.27 6.43 9.92
N ALA A 119 3.24 6.89 9.12
CA ALA A 119 3.99 8.12 9.37
C ALA A 119 3.27 9.34 8.82
N ALA A 120 2.69 9.23 7.63
CA ALA A 120 1.90 10.28 6.98
C ALA A 120 0.90 9.67 6.00
N ALA A 121 -0.23 10.33 5.82
CA ALA A 121 -1.17 10.04 4.75
C ALA A 121 -1.73 11.36 4.20
N GLN A 122 -1.83 11.45 2.88
CA GLN A 122 -2.31 12.66 2.21
C GLN A 122 -3.03 12.30 0.92
N ALA A 123 -4.10 13.01 0.62
CA ALA A 123 -4.73 12.96 -0.69
C ALA A 123 -3.79 13.58 -1.72
N VAL A 124 -3.55 12.88 -2.82
CA VAL A 124 -2.66 13.37 -3.89
C VAL A 124 -3.42 13.71 -5.16
N GLN A 125 -4.56 13.06 -5.38
CA GLN A 125 -5.38 13.29 -6.57
C GLN A 125 -6.82 12.89 -6.33
N THR A 126 -7.74 13.61 -6.95
CA THR A 126 -9.16 13.25 -7.07
C THR A 126 -9.55 13.21 -8.54
N ALA A 127 -10.47 12.31 -8.90
CA ALA A 127 -11.05 12.29 -10.24
C ALA A 127 -11.95 13.51 -10.45
N GLU A 128 -12.14 13.93 -11.71
CA GLU A 128 -12.98 15.08 -12.06
C GLU A 128 -14.45 14.94 -11.59
N ASN A 129 -14.95 13.70 -11.53
CA ASN A 129 -16.30 13.41 -11.02
C ASN A 129 -16.40 13.40 -9.49
N GLY A 130 -15.28 13.57 -8.77
CA GLY A 130 -15.23 13.61 -7.32
C GLY A 130 -15.50 12.28 -6.61
N THR A 131 -15.71 11.17 -7.34
CA THR A 131 -16.10 9.87 -6.75
C THR A 131 -14.91 8.97 -6.42
N ILE A 132 -13.74 9.30 -6.95
CA ILE A 132 -12.51 8.51 -6.78
C ILE A 132 -11.38 9.44 -6.32
N ALA A 133 -10.60 8.97 -5.36
CA ALA A 133 -9.40 9.67 -4.93
C ALA A 133 -8.21 8.72 -4.75
N VAL A 134 -7.02 9.27 -4.83
CA VAL A 134 -5.77 8.57 -4.51
C VAL A 134 -5.18 9.21 -3.25
N VAL A 135 -4.96 8.37 -2.25
CA VAL A 135 -4.28 8.75 -1.00
C VAL A 135 -2.91 8.07 -0.98
N GLN A 136 -1.87 8.85 -0.83
CA GLN A 136 -0.54 8.34 -0.57
C GLN A 136 -0.36 8.12 0.92
N VAL A 137 0.06 6.92 1.30
CA VAL A 137 0.32 6.53 2.69
C VAL A 137 1.80 6.18 2.80
N THR A 138 2.50 6.87 3.68
CA THR A 138 3.91 6.59 4.00
C THR A 138 3.95 5.82 5.32
N PRO A 139 4.39 4.56 5.32
CA PRO A 139 4.60 3.80 6.54
C PRO A 139 5.73 4.39 7.40
N LYS A 140 5.83 4.00 8.67
CA LYS A 140 6.98 4.31 9.54
C LYS A 140 8.17 3.40 9.24
N THR A 141 7.89 2.15 8.87
CA THR A 141 8.87 1.10 8.60
C THR A 141 9.10 0.89 7.11
N GLY A 142 10.17 0.21 6.76
CA GLY A 142 10.57 -0.06 5.39
C GLY A 142 9.59 -0.96 4.62
N PRO A 143 9.72 -1.01 3.29
CA PRO A 143 8.79 -1.76 2.43
C PRO A 143 8.83 -3.27 2.63
N SER A 144 9.94 -3.82 3.13
CA SER A 144 10.12 -5.26 3.39
C SER A 144 9.69 -5.68 4.80
N ASP A 145 9.48 -4.74 5.70
CA ASP A 145 9.15 -4.99 7.10
C ASP A 145 7.76 -5.63 7.26
N ASP A 146 7.65 -6.52 8.24
CA ASP A 146 6.38 -7.19 8.54
C ASP A 146 5.32 -6.19 8.99
N ALA A 147 5.69 -5.15 9.74
CA ALA A 147 4.78 -4.09 10.15
C ALA A 147 4.17 -3.32 8.95
N THR A 148 4.91 -3.15 7.85
CA THR A 148 4.37 -2.56 6.62
C THR A 148 3.45 -3.53 5.88
N LYS A 149 3.75 -4.85 5.90
CA LYS A 149 2.86 -5.88 5.35
C LYS A 149 1.55 -5.96 6.14
N ASP A 150 1.64 -5.91 7.47
CA ASP A 150 0.46 -5.89 8.35
C ASP A 150 -0.41 -4.65 8.12
N LEU A 151 0.21 -3.49 7.86
CA LEU A 151 -0.52 -2.28 7.49
C LEU A 151 -1.31 -2.46 6.19
N VAL A 152 -0.72 -3.13 5.17
CA VAL A 152 -1.44 -3.44 3.91
C VAL A 152 -2.65 -4.34 4.18
N VAL A 153 -2.50 -5.37 5.03
CA VAL A 153 -3.60 -6.26 5.43
C VAL A 153 -4.67 -5.47 6.17
N THR A 154 -4.28 -4.62 7.12
CA THR A 154 -5.18 -3.75 7.89
C THR A 154 -5.98 -2.81 6.97
N LEU A 155 -5.34 -2.16 6.01
CA LEU A 155 -6.01 -1.28 5.05
C LEU A 155 -6.96 -2.02 4.10
N ARG A 156 -6.77 -3.32 3.89
CA ARG A 156 -7.65 -4.18 3.08
C ARG A 156 -8.78 -4.80 3.89
N ASP A 157 -8.73 -4.71 5.22
CA ASP A 157 -9.76 -5.23 6.10
C ASP A 157 -11.04 -4.38 6.04
N ALA A 158 -12.20 -5.04 5.89
CA ALA A 158 -13.48 -4.38 5.70
C ALA A 158 -13.91 -3.48 6.88
N GLU A 159 -13.63 -3.90 8.11
CA GLU A 159 -13.96 -3.11 9.31
C GLU A 159 -13.08 -1.85 9.41
N THR A 160 -11.79 -1.99 9.12
CA THR A 160 -10.87 -0.85 9.05
C THR A 160 -11.28 0.12 7.96
N GLN A 161 -11.68 -0.38 6.78
CA GLN A 161 -12.18 0.46 5.69
C GLN A 161 -13.39 1.30 6.13
N LYS A 162 -14.37 0.70 6.77
CA LYS A 162 -15.53 1.40 7.33
C LYS A 162 -15.13 2.48 8.35
N GLN A 163 -14.18 2.14 9.22
CA GLN A 163 -13.70 3.07 10.25
C GLN A 163 -13.02 4.30 9.65
N VAL A 164 -12.15 4.13 8.67
CA VAL A 164 -11.38 5.24 8.08
C VAL A 164 -12.18 6.07 7.09
N THR A 165 -13.18 5.47 6.45
CA THR A 165 -14.01 6.15 5.44
C THR A 165 -15.30 6.72 6.01
N GLY A 166 -15.73 6.24 7.18
CA GLY A 166 -16.99 6.66 7.81
C GLY A 166 -18.25 6.07 7.18
N GLY A 167 -18.14 5.06 6.31
CA GLY A 167 -19.31 4.45 5.63
C GLY A 167 -19.03 3.09 5.03
N ASP A 168 -20.13 2.36 4.76
CA ASP A 168 -20.11 0.99 4.21
C ASP A 168 -19.99 0.95 2.67
N THR A 169 -20.16 2.07 2.01
CA THR A 169 -20.18 2.15 0.53
C THR A 169 -18.83 2.49 -0.07
N VAL A 170 -17.91 3.03 0.72
CA VAL A 170 -16.57 3.41 0.28
C VAL A 170 -15.65 2.20 0.33
N THR A 171 -14.93 1.95 -0.74
CA THR A 171 -13.97 0.84 -0.83
C THR A 171 -12.55 1.37 -1.00
N LEU A 172 -11.60 0.70 -0.36
CA LEU A 172 -10.18 1.02 -0.49
C LEU A 172 -9.45 -0.06 -1.28
N GLY A 173 -8.88 0.34 -2.41
CA GLY A 173 -7.94 -0.48 -3.16
C GLY A 173 -6.51 -0.12 -2.74
N VAL A 174 -5.76 -1.07 -2.18
CA VAL A 174 -4.37 -0.81 -1.72
C VAL A 174 -3.38 -1.36 -2.72
N THR A 175 -2.50 -0.49 -3.22
CA THR A 175 -1.40 -0.82 -4.15
C THR A 175 -0.10 -0.14 -3.70
N GLY A 176 0.96 -0.33 -4.45
CA GLY A 176 2.32 0.10 -4.11
C GLY A 176 3.26 -1.10 -4.10
N THR A 177 4.56 -0.84 -4.00
CA THR A 177 5.58 -1.89 -4.10
C THR A 177 5.35 -3.02 -3.11
N THR A 178 5.12 -2.69 -1.83
CA THR A 178 4.88 -3.69 -0.78
C THR A 178 3.60 -4.50 -1.03
N ALA A 179 2.50 -3.83 -1.38
CA ALA A 179 1.23 -4.50 -1.68
C ALA A 179 1.36 -5.45 -2.89
N LEU A 180 2.05 -5.01 -3.94
CA LEU A 180 2.33 -5.83 -5.13
C LEU A 180 3.18 -7.06 -4.78
N LEU A 181 4.21 -6.91 -3.97
CA LEU A 181 5.05 -8.03 -3.51
C LEU A 181 4.26 -9.04 -2.69
N ILE A 182 3.37 -8.59 -1.81
CA ILE A 182 2.46 -9.45 -1.05
C ILE A 182 1.57 -10.26 -2.02
N ASP A 183 0.96 -9.58 -2.99
CA ASP A 183 0.04 -10.22 -3.95
C ASP A 183 0.76 -11.25 -4.83
N ILE A 184 1.97 -10.93 -5.32
CA ILE A 184 2.79 -11.87 -6.08
C ILE A 184 3.17 -13.08 -5.22
N ASN A 185 3.66 -12.84 -4.00
CA ASN A 185 4.07 -13.92 -3.10
C ASN A 185 2.90 -14.84 -2.74
N THR A 186 1.73 -14.29 -2.47
CA THR A 186 0.52 -15.05 -2.20
C THR A 186 0.12 -15.89 -3.41
N LYS A 187 0.08 -15.31 -4.60
CA LYS A 187 -0.23 -16.04 -5.85
C LYS A 187 0.77 -17.15 -6.15
N LEU A 188 2.07 -16.90 -5.92
CA LEU A 188 3.10 -17.93 -6.06
C LEU A 188 2.89 -19.07 -5.04
N ALA A 189 2.67 -18.71 -3.78
CA ALA A 189 2.44 -19.69 -2.72
C ALA A 189 1.20 -20.57 -2.99
N ASP A 190 0.12 -19.99 -3.50
CA ASP A 190 -1.10 -20.69 -3.85
C ASP A 190 -0.93 -21.62 -5.09
N ALA A 191 -0.13 -21.19 -6.08
CA ALA A 191 0.11 -21.94 -7.29
C ALA A 191 1.10 -23.11 -7.09
N LEU A 192 2.04 -22.96 -6.15
CA LEU A 192 3.15 -23.88 -5.95
C LEU A 192 2.71 -25.33 -5.59
N PRO A 193 1.74 -25.56 -4.68
CA PRO A 193 1.26 -26.91 -4.37
C PRO A 193 0.62 -27.61 -5.57
N VAL A 194 -0.17 -26.86 -6.34
CA VAL A 194 -0.83 -27.40 -7.56
C VAL A 194 0.22 -27.78 -8.61
N TYR A 195 1.18 -26.89 -8.85
CA TYR A 195 2.29 -27.14 -9.76
C TYR A 195 3.08 -28.40 -9.34
N LEU A 196 3.47 -28.49 -8.07
CA LEU A 196 4.19 -29.65 -7.54
C LEU A 196 3.38 -30.95 -7.68
N ALA A 197 2.08 -30.92 -7.38
CA ALA A 197 1.22 -32.08 -7.50
C ALA A 197 1.15 -32.60 -8.96
N VAL A 198 1.02 -31.67 -9.93
CA VAL A 198 1.00 -32.02 -11.36
C VAL A 198 2.34 -32.58 -11.81
N VAL A 199 3.45 -31.94 -11.48
CA VAL A 199 4.80 -32.36 -11.87
C VAL A 199 5.15 -33.72 -11.26
N ILE A 200 4.89 -33.92 -9.98
CA ILE A 200 5.15 -35.18 -9.27
C ILE A 200 4.22 -36.27 -9.82
N GLY A 201 2.94 -35.96 -9.99
CA GLY A 201 1.97 -36.93 -10.54
C GLY A 201 2.34 -37.40 -11.95
N LEU A 202 2.67 -36.46 -12.84
CA LEU A 202 3.10 -36.79 -14.20
C LEU A 202 4.40 -37.59 -14.22
N SER A 203 5.38 -37.20 -13.38
CA SER A 203 6.65 -37.95 -13.24
C SER A 203 6.43 -39.36 -12.74
N LEU A 204 5.53 -39.56 -11.76
CA LEU A 204 5.17 -40.92 -11.29
C LEU A 204 4.54 -41.76 -12.39
N ILE A 205 3.60 -41.20 -13.17
CA ILE A 205 2.95 -41.93 -14.28
C ILE A 205 3.99 -42.34 -15.31
N LEU A 206 4.88 -41.42 -15.72
CA LEU A 206 5.95 -41.73 -16.69
C LEU A 206 6.90 -42.80 -16.17
N LEU A 207 7.29 -42.73 -14.89
CA LEU A 207 8.15 -43.75 -14.28
C LEU A 207 7.45 -45.11 -14.16
N MET A 208 6.14 -45.13 -13.81
CA MET A 208 5.36 -46.37 -13.78
C MET A 208 5.30 -47.07 -15.17
N ILE A 209 5.12 -46.26 -16.21
CA ILE A 209 5.10 -46.78 -17.61
C ILE A 209 6.49 -47.32 -17.99
N ALA A 210 7.56 -46.59 -17.68
CA ALA A 210 8.94 -46.97 -18.05
C ALA A 210 9.42 -48.24 -17.33
N PHE A 211 9.15 -48.34 -16.03
CA PHE A 211 9.63 -49.45 -15.21
C PHE A 211 8.63 -50.62 -15.06
N ARG A 212 7.41 -50.46 -15.55
CA ARG A 212 6.32 -51.44 -15.39
C ARG A 212 6.14 -51.92 -13.94
N SER A 213 6.46 -51.06 -12.99
CA SER A 213 6.39 -51.32 -11.55
C SER A 213 5.94 -50.06 -10.82
N VAL A 214 5.01 -50.23 -9.90
CA VAL A 214 4.51 -49.10 -9.06
C VAL A 214 5.43 -48.83 -7.85
N LEU A 215 6.12 -49.87 -7.38
CA LEU A 215 6.89 -49.79 -6.13
C LEU A 215 8.20 -48.99 -6.29
N ILE A 216 8.85 -49.08 -7.46
CA ILE A 216 10.12 -48.42 -7.75
C ILE A 216 9.94 -46.88 -7.81
N PRO A 217 8.97 -46.31 -8.58
CA PRO A 217 8.70 -44.89 -8.62
C PRO A 217 8.33 -44.28 -7.25
N ILE A 218 7.50 -45.00 -6.49
CA ILE A 218 7.08 -44.52 -5.16
C ILE A 218 8.28 -44.38 -4.23
N LYS A 219 9.17 -45.38 -4.16
CA LYS A 219 10.40 -45.30 -3.34
C LYS A 219 11.33 -44.17 -3.80
N ALA A 220 11.51 -44.02 -5.11
CA ALA A 220 12.36 -42.98 -5.68
C ALA A 220 11.79 -41.56 -5.37
N THR A 221 10.49 -41.37 -5.52
CA THR A 221 9.82 -40.08 -5.24
C THR A 221 9.86 -39.73 -3.75
N LEU A 222 9.62 -40.72 -2.86
CA LEU A 222 9.75 -40.48 -1.41
C LEU A 222 11.18 -40.14 -1.01
N GLY A 223 12.19 -40.80 -1.59
CA GLY A 223 13.60 -40.46 -1.37
C GLY A 223 13.96 -39.06 -1.85
N PHE A 224 13.46 -38.65 -3.02
CA PHE A 224 13.63 -37.32 -3.57
C PHE A 224 12.96 -36.25 -2.68
N LEU A 225 11.71 -36.46 -2.31
CA LEU A 225 10.99 -35.53 -1.42
C LEU A 225 11.71 -35.38 -0.07
N LEU A 226 12.20 -36.49 0.52
CA LEU A 226 12.96 -36.44 1.75
C LEU A 226 14.25 -35.61 1.60
N SER A 227 14.98 -35.78 0.49
CA SER A 227 16.15 -34.97 0.15
C SER A 227 15.84 -33.49 0.02
N VAL A 228 14.75 -33.15 -0.68
CA VAL A 228 14.32 -31.76 -0.86
C VAL A 228 13.94 -31.14 0.48
N PHE A 229 13.16 -31.83 1.32
CA PHE A 229 12.82 -31.35 2.66
C PHE A 229 14.03 -31.21 3.57
N ALA A 230 14.99 -32.13 3.49
CA ALA A 230 16.23 -32.05 4.25
C ALA A 230 17.08 -30.83 3.84
N MET A 231 17.17 -30.55 2.52
CA MET A 231 17.89 -29.40 1.98
C MET A 231 17.24 -28.09 2.42
N PHE A 232 15.93 -27.95 2.30
CA PHE A 232 15.20 -26.76 2.78
C PHE A 232 15.28 -26.62 4.30
N GLY A 233 15.20 -27.73 5.05
CA GLY A 233 15.39 -27.74 6.50
C GLY A 233 16.77 -27.26 6.92
N ALA A 234 17.83 -27.70 6.23
CA ALA A 234 19.20 -27.27 6.49
C ALA A 234 19.43 -25.79 6.16
N LEU A 235 18.84 -25.29 5.05
CA LEU A 235 18.90 -23.87 4.67
C LEU A 235 18.28 -22.96 5.74
N VAL A 236 17.09 -23.32 6.23
CA VAL A 236 16.41 -22.53 7.29
C VAL A 236 17.15 -22.63 8.61
N ALA A 237 17.66 -23.82 8.99
CA ALA A 237 18.45 -23.99 10.22
C ALA A 237 19.76 -23.20 10.17
N GLY A 238 20.42 -23.14 9.01
CA GLY A 238 21.64 -22.36 8.81
C GLY A 238 21.36 -20.86 8.98
N TRP A 239 20.25 -20.37 8.43
CA TRP A 239 19.87 -18.96 8.51
C TRP A 239 19.51 -18.51 9.94
N ILE A 240 18.77 -19.34 10.68
CA ILE A 240 18.44 -19.10 12.09
C ILE A 240 19.70 -19.14 12.96
N GLY A 241 20.64 -20.06 12.68
CA GLY A 241 21.90 -20.18 13.40
C GLY A 241 22.83 -18.97 13.23
N GLU A 242 22.77 -18.30 12.09
CA GLU A 242 23.58 -17.11 11.78
C GLU A 242 22.96 -15.83 12.37
N SER A 243 21.65 -15.72 12.40
CA SER A 243 20.92 -14.62 13.04
C SER A 243 21.13 -14.61 14.57
N GLY A 244 21.22 -15.78 15.20
CA GLY A 244 21.46 -15.90 16.66
C GLY A 244 22.89 -15.60 17.14
N ARG A 245 23.84 -15.40 16.22
CA ARG A 245 25.25 -15.04 16.57
C ARG A 245 25.57 -13.55 16.48
N ARG A 246 24.59 -12.73 16.15
CA ARG A 246 24.76 -11.26 15.99
C ARG A 246 24.22 -10.44 17.18
N PHE A 247 23.92 -11.10 18.31
CA PHE A 247 23.60 -10.45 19.58
C PHE A 247 24.72 -10.70 20.61
#